data_e92658ba66e22c1b93d7147946bc851c
#
_entry.id   e92658ba66e22c1b93d7147946bc851c
#
_cell.length_a   1.000
_cell.length_b   1.000
_cell.length_c   1.000
_cell.angle_alpha   90.00
_cell.angle_beta   90.00
_cell.angle_gamma   90.00
#
_symmetry.space_group_name_H-M   'P 1'
#
loop_
_entity.id
_entity.type
_entity.pdbx_description
1 polymer ?
#
loop_
_entity_poly.entity_id
_entity_poly.type
_entity_poly.pdbx_seq_one_letter_code
_entity_poly.pdbx_strand_id
1 'polypeptide(L)'
;MSITPKLKKCAGCEQMKHIWKSHGKDKYCQQCWYSIEKPKSISPVSEKRRGEMDEYARLRDAFLTAKPRCEAKLVGCTGVSTEIHHLYSGKDRDKYYLKIGTWKAVCRNCHNFIHDHLSADEAIEMGLKLRE
;
A
#
# COMPACT_ATOMS: atom_id res chain seq x y z
N MET A 1 -13.37 1.24 -43.79
CA MET A 1 -13.50 2.69 -43.61
C MET A 1 -12.43 3.16 -42.67
N SER A 2 -11.59 4.06 -43.14
CA SER A 2 -10.62 4.73 -42.23
C SER A 2 -11.35 5.85 -41.50
N ILE A 3 -11.31 5.82 -40.17
CA ILE A 3 -11.85 6.89 -39.35
C ILE A 3 -10.77 7.99 -39.27
N THR A 4 -11.02 9.12 -39.93
CA THR A 4 -10.16 10.28 -39.81
C THR A 4 -10.44 10.96 -38.47
N PRO A 5 -9.45 11.13 -37.58
CA PRO A 5 -9.66 11.83 -36.32
C PRO A 5 -10.12 13.28 -36.58
N LYS A 6 -11.17 13.70 -35.89
CA LYS A 6 -11.66 15.08 -36.01
C LYS A 6 -10.68 16.07 -35.39
N LEU A 7 -10.39 17.15 -36.08
CA LEU A 7 -9.63 18.25 -35.52
C LEU A 7 -10.46 19.00 -34.48
N LYS A 8 -9.82 19.40 -33.40
CA LYS A 8 -10.44 20.18 -32.32
C LYS A 8 -9.54 21.36 -31.95
N LYS A 9 -10.12 22.39 -31.38
CA LYS A 9 -9.36 23.56 -30.92
C LYS A 9 -8.44 23.17 -29.75
N CYS A 10 -7.15 23.42 -29.91
CA CYS A 10 -6.16 23.27 -28.84
C CYS A 10 -6.26 24.46 -27.87
N ALA A 11 -6.36 24.20 -26.58
CA ALA A 11 -6.41 25.23 -25.56
C ALA A 11 -5.09 26.02 -25.41
N GLY A 12 -3.96 25.43 -25.82
CA GLY A 12 -2.65 26.07 -25.75
C GLY A 12 -2.37 27.05 -26.89
N CYS A 13 -2.48 26.59 -28.13
CA CYS A 13 -2.18 27.40 -29.32
C CYS A 13 -3.41 27.93 -30.05
N GLU A 14 -4.60 27.58 -29.58
CA GLU A 14 -5.90 27.98 -30.15
C GLU A 14 -6.14 27.59 -31.61
N GLN A 15 -5.31 26.71 -32.15
CA GLN A 15 -5.44 26.19 -33.52
C GLN A 15 -6.22 24.89 -33.57
N MET A 16 -6.88 24.62 -34.68
CA MET A 16 -7.54 23.35 -34.94
C MET A 16 -6.47 22.28 -35.25
N LYS A 17 -6.29 21.35 -34.33
CA LYS A 17 -5.27 20.28 -34.42
C LYS A 17 -5.80 18.95 -33.89
N HIS A 18 -5.05 17.91 -34.15
CA HIS A 18 -5.28 16.61 -33.48
C HIS A 18 -4.95 16.75 -32.00
N ILE A 19 -5.90 16.38 -31.17
CA ILE A 19 -5.73 16.44 -29.70
C ILE A 19 -4.94 15.23 -29.25
N TRP A 20 -3.87 15.51 -28.51
CA TRP A 20 -3.01 14.49 -27.90
C TRP A 20 -3.54 14.03 -26.56
N LYS A 21 -3.77 14.97 -25.66
CA LYS A 21 -4.30 14.69 -24.30
C LYS A 21 -5.16 15.85 -23.82
N SER A 22 -5.97 15.55 -22.82
CA SER A 22 -6.82 16.52 -22.13
C SER A 22 -6.39 16.69 -20.69
N HIS A 23 -6.55 17.90 -20.17
CA HIS A 23 -6.40 18.20 -18.75
C HIS A 23 -7.67 18.94 -18.29
N GLY A 24 -8.49 18.26 -17.51
CA GLY A 24 -9.81 18.77 -17.16
C GLY A 24 -10.68 18.94 -18.41
N LYS A 25 -11.20 20.15 -18.62
CA LYS A 25 -12.00 20.50 -19.81
C LYS A 25 -11.15 20.90 -21.02
N ASP A 26 -9.88 21.19 -20.81
CA ASP A 26 -8.98 21.70 -21.82
C ASP A 26 -8.32 20.57 -22.61
N LYS A 27 -8.27 20.76 -23.93
CA LYS A 27 -7.70 19.80 -24.87
C LYS A 27 -6.46 20.39 -25.51
N TYR A 28 -5.39 19.60 -25.58
CA TYR A 28 -4.10 20.06 -26.04
C TYR A 28 -3.57 19.19 -27.18
N CYS A 29 -3.00 19.83 -28.20
CA CYS A 29 -2.17 19.11 -29.17
C CYS A 29 -0.87 18.64 -28.51
N GLN A 30 -0.15 17.75 -29.15
CA GLN A 30 1.08 17.16 -28.59
C GLN A 30 2.09 18.21 -28.14
N GLN A 31 2.37 19.19 -28.99
CA GLN A 31 3.34 20.25 -28.69
C GLN A 31 2.94 21.08 -27.47
N CYS A 32 1.69 21.54 -27.42
CA CYS A 32 1.21 22.32 -26.27
C CYS A 32 1.13 21.48 -24.99
N TRP A 33 0.79 20.20 -25.10
CA TRP A 33 0.76 19.30 -23.95
C TRP A 33 2.11 19.23 -23.22
N TYR A 34 3.21 19.20 -23.95
CA TYR A 34 4.55 19.18 -23.32
C TYR A 34 5.01 20.54 -22.84
N SER A 35 4.41 21.64 -23.32
CA SER A 35 4.77 23.03 -22.95
C SER A 35 4.04 23.55 -21.73
N ILE A 36 2.89 22.98 -21.36
CA ILE A 36 2.10 23.45 -20.21
C ILE A 36 2.66 22.94 -18.89
N GLU A 37 2.55 23.75 -17.84
CA GLU A 37 2.75 23.31 -16.49
C GLU A 37 1.59 22.40 -16.07
N LYS A 38 1.90 21.18 -15.76
CA LYS A 38 0.92 20.21 -15.24
C LYS A 38 0.96 20.21 -13.72
N PRO A 39 -0.20 20.10 -13.05
CA PRO A 39 -0.17 19.90 -11.63
C PRO A 39 0.66 18.65 -11.30
N LYS A 40 1.46 18.76 -10.27
CA LYS A 40 2.24 17.61 -9.78
C LYS A 40 1.29 16.46 -9.46
N SER A 41 1.63 15.27 -9.90
CA SER A 41 0.87 14.08 -9.53
C SER A 41 0.85 13.95 -8.01
N ILE A 42 -0.33 13.64 -7.46
CA ILE A 42 -0.45 13.36 -6.03
C ILE A 42 0.37 12.11 -5.75
N SER A 43 1.27 12.20 -4.77
CA SER A 43 2.01 11.02 -4.32
C SER A 43 1.03 9.95 -3.84
N PRO A 44 1.20 8.68 -4.25
CA PRO A 44 0.34 7.60 -3.75
C PRO A 44 0.47 7.37 -2.25
N VAL A 45 1.49 7.91 -1.63
CA VAL A 45 1.75 7.82 -0.19
C VAL A 45 1.91 9.22 0.38
N SER A 46 1.09 9.58 1.38
CA SER A 46 1.21 10.86 2.08
C SER A 46 2.53 10.96 2.86
N GLU A 47 2.98 12.18 3.17
CA GLU A 47 4.18 12.40 3.98
C GLU A 47 4.06 11.74 5.36
N LYS A 48 2.89 11.85 5.98
CA LYS A 48 2.60 11.18 7.26
C LYS A 48 2.80 9.67 7.14
N ARG A 49 2.22 9.04 6.12
CA ARG A 49 2.34 7.59 5.92
C ARG A 49 3.78 7.17 5.62
N ARG A 50 4.52 7.99 4.88
CA ARG A 50 5.94 7.73 4.61
C ARG A 50 6.76 7.73 5.89
N GLY A 51 6.56 8.72 6.78
CA GLY A 51 7.19 8.77 8.09
C GLY A 51 6.85 7.56 8.95
N GLU A 52 5.59 7.13 8.95
CA GLU A 52 5.15 5.91 9.66
C GLU A 52 5.82 4.65 9.10
N MET A 53 5.99 4.54 7.79
CA MET A 53 6.67 3.41 7.16
C MET A 53 8.14 3.35 7.51
N ASP A 54 8.83 4.49 7.56
CA ASP A 54 10.24 4.57 7.96
C ASP A 54 10.42 4.18 9.42
N GLU A 55 9.57 4.65 10.30
CA GLU A 55 9.57 4.27 11.71
C GLU A 55 9.25 2.78 11.89
N TYR A 56 8.27 2.28 11.18
CA TYR A 56 7.92 0.87 11.17
C TYR A 56 9.10 -0.02 10.77
N ALA A 57 9.83 0.34 9.71
CA ALA A 57 10.99 -0.44 9.27
C ALA A 57 12.06 -0.53 10.35
N ARG A 58 12.34 0.56 11.03
CA ARG A 58 13.29 0.60 12.14
C ARG A 58 12.83 -0.24 13.34
N LEU A 59 11.58 -0.07 13.75
CA LEU A 59 11.00 -0.82 14.88
C LEU A 59 10.89 -2.32 14.55
N ARG A 60 10.57 -2.65 13.31
CA ARG A 60 10.50 -4.02 12.82
C ARG A 60 11.83 -4.75 12.95
N ASP A 61 12.91 -4.15 12.51
CA ASP A 61 14.24 -4.76 12.59
C ASP A 61 14.64 -5.02 14.04
N ALA A 62 14.42 -4.06 14.93
CA ALA A 62 14.68 -4.21 16.35
C ALA A 62 13.79 -5.31 16.98
N PHE A 63 12.52 -5.36 16.64
CA PHE A 63 11.57 -6.35 17.14
C PHE A 63 11.92 -7.77 16.72
N LEU A 64 12.24 -7.98 15.44
CA LEU A 64 12.63 -9.30 14.94
C LEU A 64 13.99 -9.76 15.49
N THR A 65 14.91 -8.83 15.71
CA THR A 65 16.20 -9.13 16.36
C THR A 65 16.01 -9.59 17.81
N ALA A 66 15.10 -8.94 18.53
CA ALA A 66 14.78 -9.32 19.92
C ALA A 66 13.97 -10.61 20.03
N LYS A 67 13.20 -10.95 19.00
CA LYS A 67 12.33 -12.15 18.95
C LYS A 67 12.64 -13.01 17.72
N PRO A 68 13.76 -13.72 17.71
CA PRO A 68 14.19 -14.48 16.52
C PRO A 68 13.39 -15.75 16.25
N ARG A 69 12.53 -16.16 17.19
CA ARG A 69 11.71 -17.38 17.04
C ARG A 69 10.26 -17.04 16.69
N CYS A 70 9.66 -17.86 15.82
CA CYS A 70 8.24 -17.73 15.48
C CYS A 70 7.36 -17.93 16.72
N GLU A 71 6.50 -16.98 17.02
CA GLU A 71 5.60 -17.01 18.17
C GLU A 71 4.28 -17.75 17.87
N ALA A 72 3.92 -17.97 16.61
CA ALA A 72 2.67 -18.61 16.23
C ALA A 72 2.74 -20.15 16.31
N LYS A 73 3.84 -20.75 15.90
CA LYS A 73 4.09 -22.20 15.96
C LYS A 73 2.96 -23.05 15.35
N LEU A 74 2.49 -22.65 14.18
CA LEU A 74 1.43 -23.34 13.47
C LEU A 74 1.97 -24.46 12.57
N VAL A 75 1.07 -25.14 11.85
CA VAL A 75 1.44 -26.18 10.88
C VAL A 75 2.37 -25.60 9.81
N GLY A 76 3.50 -26.28 9.58
CA GLY A 76 4.51 -25.82 8.63
C GLY A 76 5.44 -24.72 9.16
N CYS A 77 5.43 -24.47 10.48
CA CYS A 77 6.29 -23.46 11.11
C CYS A 77 7.78 -23.80 10.89
N THR A 78 8.55 -22.79 10.44
CA THR A 78 10.01 -22.90 10.27
C THR A 78 10.79 -22.71 11.56
N GLY A 79 10.14 -22.22 12.62
CA GLY A 79 10.75 -21.91 13.92
C GLY A 79 11.46 -20.57 13.99
N VAL A 80 11.74 -19.93 12.87
CA VAL A 80 12.46 -18.66 12.79
C VAL A 80 11.51 -17.53 12.36
N SER A 81 11.46 -16.45 13.13
CA SER A 81 10.65 -15.28 12.77
C SER A 81 11.31 -14.49 11.65
N THR A 82 10.52 -14.12 10.65
CA THR A 82 10.96 -13.31 9.50
C THR A 82 10.02 -12.17 9.21
N GLU A 83 8.82 -12.20 9.75
CA GLU A 83 7.76 -11.24 9.46
C GLU A 83 7.05 -10.79 10.74
N ILE A 84 6.42 -9.64 10.67
CA ILE A 84 5.56 -9.11 11.74
C ILE A 84 4.11 -9.43 11.40
N HIS A 85 3.42 -10.06 12.32
CA HIS A 85 1.97 -10.22 12.26
C HIS A 85 1.31 -9.18 13.18
N HIS A 86 0.44 -8.35 12.60
CA HIS A 86 -0.33 -7.36 13.35
C HIS A 86 -1.59 -8.01 13.93
N LEU A 87 -1.77 -7.91 15.24
CA LEU A 87 -2.94 -8.49 15.91
C LEU A 87 -4.23 -7.75 15.59
N TYR A 88 -4.15 -6.44 15.34
CA TYR A 88 -5.27 -5.63 14.87
C TYR A 88 -5.25 -5.49 13.34
N SER A 89 -6.38 -5.74 12.73
CA SER A 89 -6.54 -5.68 11.27
C SER A 89 -7.78 -4.86 10.87
N GLY A 90 -7.96 -4.64 9.58
CA GLY A 90 -9.08 -3.88 9.07
C GLY A 90 -9.02 -2.41 9.47
N LYS A 91 -10.11 -1.85 9.96
CA LYS A 91 -10.21 -0.43 10.33
C LYS A 91 -9.30 -0.04 11.52
N ASP A 92 -8.98 -0.98 12.37
CA ASP A 92 -8.18 -0.74 13.57
C ASP A 92 -6.66 -0.81 13.31
N ARG A 93 -6.25 -1.31 12.14
CA ARG A 93 -4.84 -1.50 11.79
C ARG A 93 -4.02 -0.22 11.91
N ASP A 94 -4.51 0.88 11.38
CA ASP A 94 -3.76 2.14 11.36
C ASP A 94 -3.53 2.70 12.77
N LYS A 95 -4.52 2.54 13.65
CA LYS A 95 -4.41 2.97 15.05
C LYS A 95 -3.31 2.25 15.81
N TYR A 96 -3.12 0.97 15.52
CA TYR A 96 -2.16 0.10 16.23
C TYR A 96 -0.90 -0.22 15.42
N TYR A 97 -0.74 0.39 14.24
CA TYR A 97 0.33 0.06 13.28
C TYR A 97 1.74 0.13 13.88
N LEU A 98 2.02 1.14 14.70
CA LEU A 98 3.33 1.36 15.33
C LEU A 98 3.40 0.90 16.80
N LYS A 99 2.35 0.26 17.30
CA LYS A 99 2.30 -0.24 18.67
C LYS A 99 2.88 -1.64 18.77
N ILE A 100 4.13 -1.74 19.20
CA ILE A 100 4.89 -3.00 19.29
C ILE A 100 4.18 -4.07 20.14
N GLY A 101 3.49 -3.67 21.22
CA GLY A 101 2.73 -4.59 22.06
C GLY A 101 1.57 -5.32 21.34
N THR A 102 1.20 -4.89 20.14
CA THR A 102 0.18 -5.51 19.30
C THR A 102 0.75 -6.31 18.13
N TRP A 103 2.04 -6.63 18.18
CA TRP A 103 2.75 -7.37 17.15
C TRP A 103 3.11 -8.77 17.61
N LYS A 104 3.21 -9.67 16.65
CA LYS A 104 3.79 -11.01 16.84
C LYS A 104 4.89 -11.24 15.82
N ALA A 105 6.02 -11.80 16.27
CA ALA A 105 7.08 -12.24 15.36
C ALA A 105 6.74 -13.64 14.84
N VAL A 106 6.58 -13.79 13.55
CA VAL A 106 6.16 -15.04 12.92
C VAL A 106 7.03 -15.40 11.72
N CYS A 107 7.08 -16.68 11.37
CA CYS A 107 7.65 -17.09 10.09
C CYS A 107 6.63 -16.86 8.97
N ARG A 108 7.11 -16.85 7.74
CA ARG A 108 6.26 -16.65 6.56
C ARG A 108 5.16 -17.71 6.45
N ASN A 109 5.48 -18.97 6.72
CA ASN A 109 4.51 -20.06 6.64
C ASN A 109 3.38 -19.89 7.65
N CYS A 110 3.69 -19.53 8.89
CA CYS A 110 2.67 -19.23 9.89
C CYS A 110 1.85 -18.00 9.55
N HIS A 111 2.48 -16.94 9.03
CA HIS A 111 1.80 -15.72 8.61
C HIS A 111 0.77 -16.01 7.50
N ASN A 112 1.18 -16.77 6.49
CA ASN A 112 0.27 -17.20 5.43
C ASN A 112 -0.85 -18.11 5.95
N PHE A 113 -0.55 -19.02 6.86
CA PHE A 113 -1.55 -19.90 7.45
C PHE A 113 -2.63 -19.11 8.21
N ILE A 114 -2.24 -18.09 8.96
CA ILE A 114 -3.18 -17.22 9.67
C ILE A 114 -4.14 -16.54 8.70
N HIS A 115 -3.63 -16.02 7.58
CA HIS A 115 -4.44 -15.30 6.61
C HIS A 115 -5.29 -16.20 5.72
N ASP A 116 -4.78 -17.37 5.36
CA ASP A 116 -5.41 -18.24 4.35
C ASP A 116 -6.29 -19.34 4.95
N HIS A 117 -6.01 -19.78 6.17
CA HIS A 117 -6.64 -20.96 6.75
C HIS A 117 -7.39 -20.72 8.06
N LEU A 118 -7.05 -19.69 8.82
CA LEU A 118 -7.75 -19.39 10.06
C LEU A 118 -8.94 -18.45 9.82
N SER A 119 -10.08 -18.78 10.44
CA SER A 119 -11.18 -17.83 10.58
C SER A 119 -10.82 -16.75 11.61
N ALA A 120 -11.58 -15.64 11.60
CA ALA A 120 -11.38 -14.59 12.59
C ALA A 120 -11.53 -15.10 14.03
N ASP A 121 -12.50 -15.96 14.27
CA ASP A 121 -12.77 -16.51 15.61
C ASP A 121 -11.66 -17.46 16.06
N GLU A 122 -11.17 -18.33 15.18
CA GLU A 122 -10.03 -19.20 15.46
C GLU A 122 -8.76 -18.39 15.76
N ALA A 123 -8.49 -17.36 15.00
CA ALA A 123 -7.34 -16.48 15.24
C ALA A 123 -7.44 -15.76 16.59
N ILE A 124 -8.63 -15.34 17.00
CA ILE A 124 -8.86 -14.72 18.31
C ILE A 124 -8.62 -15.71 19.44
N GLU A 125 -9.13 -16.93 19.34
CA GLU A 125 -8.93 -17.98 20.32
C GLU A 125 -7.45 -18.32 20.50
N MET A 126 -6.67 -18.29 19.43
CA MET A 126 -5.23 -18.58 19.44
C MET A 126 -4.37 -17.37 19.86
N GLY A 127 -4.98 -16.22 20.14
CA GLY A 127 -4.25 -15.00 20.47
C GLY A 127 -3.53 -14.35 19.29
N LEU A 128 -3.94 -14.67 18.05
CA LEU A 128 -3.34 -14.18 16.81
C LEU A 128 -4.16 -13.06 16.18
N LYS A 129 -5.25 -12.66 16.79
CA LYS A 129 -6.08 -11.54 16.40
C LYS A 129 -6.73 -10.90 17.63
N LEU A 130 -6.75 -9.57 17.67
CA LEU A 130 -7.44 -8.80 18.69
C LEU A 130 -8.54 -7.95 18.04
N ARG A 131 -9.59 -7.70 18.79
CA ARG A 131 -10.67 -6.76 18.44
C ARG A 131 -10.77 -5.72 19.54
N GLU A 132 -11.04 -4.50 19.12
CA GLU A 132 -11.33 -3.40 20.02
C GLU A 132 -12.78 -3.45 20.50
#